data_55b43a7003a6e391aedf578b972e6ac7
#
_entry.id   55b43a7003a6e391aedf578b972e6ac7
#
_cell.length_a   1.000
_cell.length_b   1.000
_cell.length_c   1.000
_cell.angle_alpha   90.00
_cell.angle_beta   90.00
_cell.angle_gamma   90.00
#
_symmetry.space_group_name_H-M   'P 1'
#
loop_
_entity.id
_entity.type
_entity.pdbx_description
1 polymer ?
#
loop_
_entity_poly.entity_id
_entity_poly.type
_entity_poly.pdbx_seq_one_letter_code
_entity_poly.pdbx_strand_id
1 'polypeptide(L)'
;MDQVNSYIDSVFSKQDILLEEVVASIKENGMPSISVSPSSGKLLTLLISISGAKDVLEIGALGGYSGICLARGFGRKGTLTSLELEGKYAELAHRNLSKAGFGQQVTYMIGPALESLEQLVSEKREFDFFFIDADKDNYENYLHACIRLAKPGALIVADNVLAGGSVAADNAMPTRYTEIMRKFNEAVANHPQLESQLIPIGDGLTVSKVKE
;
A
#
# COMPACT_ATOMS: atom_id res chain seq x y z
N MET A 1 -4.49 20.83 -2.58
CA MET A 1 -4.50 19.53 -1.86
C MET A 1 -3.73 19.60 -0.55
N ASP A 2 -2.56 20.20 -0.48
CA ASP A 2 -1.69 20.20 0.71
C ASP A 2 -2.33 20.72 2.00
N GLN A 3 -3.09 21.82 1.92
CA GLN A 3 -3.79 22.37 3.10
C GLN A 3 -4.91 21.42 3.60
N VAL A 4 -5.61 20.75 2.70
CA VAL A 4 -6.67 19.79 3.06
C VAL A 4 -6.04 18.55 3.69
N ASN A 5 -4.98 18.00 3.10
CA ASN A 5 -4.24 16.87 3.65
C ASN A 5 -3.66 17.21 5.04
N SER A 6 -3.03 18.38 5.18
CA SER A 6 -2.50 18.84 6.48
C SER A 6 -3.58 18.97 7.56
N TYR A 7 -4.77 19.43 7.19
CA TYR A 7 -5.92 19.49 8.12
C TYR A 7 -6.34 18.07 8.54
N ILE A 8 -6.52 17.17 7.56
CA ILE A 8 -6.92 15.77 7.83
C ILE A 8 -5.89 15.08 8.74
N ASP A 9 -4.60 15.21 8.42
CA ASP A 9 -3.52 14.62 9.21
C ASP A 9 -3.53 15.14 10.65
N SER A 10 -3.72 16.46 10.84
CA SER A 10 -3.71 17.08 12.17
C SER A 10 -4.89 16.69 13.06
N VAL A 11 -6.05 16.43 12.45
CA VAL A 11 -7.30 16.18 13.18
C VAL A 11 -7.60 14.69 13.32
N PHE A 12 -7.46 13.92 12.22
CA PHE A 12 -7.93 12.54 12.15
C PHE A 12 -6.81 11.49 12.21
N SER A 13 -5.57 11.88 11.91
CA SER A 13 -4.47 10.94 11.66
C SER A 13 -3.21 11.29 12.42
N LYS A 14 -3.36 11.84 13.64
CA LYS A 14 -2.21 12.12 14.51
C LYS A 14 -1.38 10.87 14.67
N GLN A 15 -0.11 10.96 14.33
CA GLN A 15 0.83 9.88 14.54
C GLN A 15 1.03 9.64 16.04
N ASP A 16 1.21 8.38 16.39
CA ASP A 16 1.71 8.02 17.71
C ASP A 16 3.24 7.92 17.71
N ILE A 17 3.81 7.88 18.91
CA ILE A 17 5.25 7.83 19.12
C ILE A 17 5.92 6.70 18.33
N LEU A 18 5.28 5.53 18.23
CA LEU A 18 5.84 4.40 17.49
C LEU A 18 5.99 4.70 16.00
N LEU A 19 4.97 5.28 15.36
CA LEU A 19 5.05 5.64 13.93
C LEU A 19 6.05 6.78 13.69
N GLU A 20 6.19 7.72 14.62
CA GLU A 20 7.24 8.74 14.57
C GLU A 20 8.64 8.11 14.65
N GLU A 21 8.86 7.14 15.56
CA GLU A 21 10.09 6.37 15.65
C GLU A 21 10.39 5.58 14.37
N VAL A 22 9.37 5.02 13.72
CA VAL A 22 9.54 4.32 12.44
C VAL A 22 10.04 5.28 11.36
N VAL A 23 9.44 6.46 11.24
CA VAL A 23 9.89 7.48 10.27
C VAL A 23 11.33 7.93 10.58
N ALA A 24 11.66 8.13 11.85
CA ALA A 24 13.03 8.46 12.26
C ALA A 24 14.02 7.35 11.90
N SER A 25 13.66 6.08 12.15
CA SER A 25 14.51 4.92 11.84
C SER A 25 14.77 4.76 10.35
N ILE A 26 13.78 5.03 9.50
CA ILE A 26 13.93 5.05 8.03
C ILE A 26 15.01 6.06 7.62
N LYS A 27 14.91 7.28 8.14
CA LYS A 27 15.87 8.36 7.86
C LYS A 27 17.27 8.04 8.37
N GLU A 28 17.39 7.52 9.61
CA GLU A 28 18.66 7.14 10.24
C GLU A 28 19.39 6.02 9.49
N ASN A 29 18.64 5.12 8.84
CA ASN A 29 19.20 4.08 7.98
C ASN A 29 19.48 4.53 6.54
N GLY A 30 19.38 5.83 6.24
CA GLY A 30 19.65 6.40 4.91
C GLY A 30 18.65 5.98 3.83
N MET A 31 17.46 5.53 4.23
CA MET A 31 16.41 5.15 3.31
C MET A 31 15.59 6.38 2.86
N PRO A 32 14.94 6.33 1.69
CA PRO A 32 14.17 7.46 1.19
C PRO A 32 12.97 7.77 2.10
N SER A 33 12.67 9.05 2.28
CA SER A 33 11.51 9.52 3.08
C SER A 33 10.25 9.55 2.22
N ILE A 34 9.77 8.36 1.84
CA ILE A 34 8.62 8.15 0.95
C ILE A 34 7.52 7.29 1.58
N SER A 35 7.48 7.20 2.90
CA SER A 35 6.38 6.50 3.59
C SER A 35 5.03 7.14 3.25
N VAL A 36 3.98 6.32 3.25
CA VAL A 36 2.60 6.82 3.07
C VAL A 36 2.26 7.93 4.06
N SER A 37 1.36 8.82 3.69
CA SER A 37 0.89 9.88 4.58
C SER A 37 0.19 9.31 5.82
N PRO A 38 0.14 10.04 6.95
CA PRO A 38 -0.59 9.60 8.13
C PRO A 38 -2.05 9.26 7.84
N SER A 39 -2.71 10.06 7.02
CA SER A 39 -4.11 9.84 6.60
C SER A 39 -4.26 8.61 5.72
N SER A 40 -3.34 8.37 4.78
CA SER A 40 -3.32 7.12 3.98
C SER A 40 -3.15 5.90 4.89
N GLY A 41 -2.18 5.91 5.81
CA GLY A 41 -1.97 4.83 6.77
C GLY A 41 -3.19 4.57 7.66
N LYS A 42 -3.86 5.63 8.13
CA LYS A 42 -5.10 5.52 8.92
C LYS A 42 -6.24 4.92 8.10
N LEU A 43 -6.37 5.31 6.84
CA LEU A 43 -7.37 4.76 5.93
C LEU A 43 -7.14 3.27 5.68
N LEU A 44 -5.89 2.83 5.46
CA LEU A 44 -5.54 1.40 5.32
C LEU A 44 -6.00 0.59 6.54
N THR A 45 -5.68 1.08 7.75
CA THR A 45 -6.12 0.44 9.01
C THR A 45 -7.65 0.32 9.05
N LEU A 46 -8.37 1.38 8.68
CA LEU A 46 -9.82 1.42 8.72
C LEU A 46 -10.45 0.49 7.68
N LEU A 47 -9.94 0.47 6.44
CA LEU A 47 -10.44 -0.39 5.37
C LEU A 47 -10.29 -1.87 5.72
N ILE A 48 -9.15 -2.29 6.27
CA ILE A 48 -8.95 -3.66 6.74
C ILE A 48 -9.91 -4.00 7.88
N SER A 49 -10.07 -3.10 8.84
CA SER A 49 -10.98 -3.31 9.97
C SER A 49 -12.44 -3.44 9.51
N ILE A 50 -12.89 -2.62 8.56
CA ILE A 50 -14.26 -2.64 8.02
C ILE A 50 -14.50 -3.88 7.16
N SER A 51 -13.56 -4.25 6.30
CA SER A 51 -13.67 -5.44 5.43
C SER A 51 -13.54 -6.75 6.20
N GLY A 52 -12.95 -6.71 7.40
CA GLY A 52 -12.62 -7.91 8.17
C GLY A 52 -11.50 -8.74 7.58
N ALA A 53 -10.71 -8.17 6.66
CA ALA A 53 -9.58 -8.83 6.01
C ALA A 53 -8.53 -9.32 7.01
N LYS A 54 -7.94 -10.48 6.71
CA LYS A 54 -6.94 -11.14 7.57
C LYS A 54 -5.69 -11.57 6.84
N ASP A 55 -5.84 -12.00 5.60
CA ASP A 55 -4.71 -12.38 4.76
C ASP A 55 -4.37 -11.20 3.85
N VAL A 56 -3.32 -10.45 4.21
CA VAL A 56 -2.96 -9.18 3.58
C VAL A 56 -1.66 -9.33 2.79
N LEU A 57 -1.64 -8.80 1.56
CA LEU A 57 -0.45 -8.70 0.73
C LEU A 57 -0.07 -7.23 0.55
N GLU A 58 1.19 -6.89 0.80
CA GLU A 58 1.78 -5.57 0.57
C GLU A 58 2.87 -5.66 -0.49
N ILE A 59 2.88 -4.73 -1.43
CA ILE A 59 3.92 -4.60 -2.45
C ILE A 59 4.67 -3.29 -2.20
N GLY A 60 5.88 -3.40 -1.63
CA GLY A 60 6.70 -2.30 -1.15
C GLY A 60 6.60 -2.12 0.36
N ALA A 61 7.60 -2.61 1.11
CA ALA A 61 7.64 -2.52 2.59
C ALA A 61 8.35 -1.27 3.10
N LEU A 62 9.38 -0.83 2.38
CA LEU A 62 10.32 0.20 2.85
C LEU A 62 10.77 -0.09 4.30
N GLY A 63 10.46 0.78 5.26
CA GLY A 63 10.77 0.59 6.69
C GLY A 63 9.60 0.13 7.55
N GLY A 64 8.48 -0.32 6.93
CA GLY A 64 7.36 -0.97 7.62
C GLY A 64 6.30 -0.04 8.17
N TYR A 65 6.27 1.23 7.78
CA TYR A 65 5.22 2.16 8.22
C TYR A 65 3.82 1.70 7.80
N SER A 66 3.62 1.46 6.50
CA SER A 66 2.38 0.92 5.95
C SER A 66 2.06 -0.46 6.52
N GLY A 67 3.06 -1.34 6.62
CA GLY A 67 2.91 -2.66 7.23
C GLY A 67 2.35 -2.62 8.65
N ILE A 68 2.77 -1.66 9.49
CA ILE A 68 2.20 -1.45 10.83
C ILE A 68 0.76 -0.98 10.75
N CYS A 69 0.42 -0.06 9.84
CA CYS A 69 -0.94 0.40 9.64
C CYS A 69 -1.88 -0.74 9.20
N LEU A 70 -1.42 -1.58 8.27
CA LEU A 70 -2.12 -2.79 7.83
C LEU A 70 -2.32 -3.77 9.00
N ALA A 71 -1.25 -4.04 9.75
CA ALA A 71 -1.28 -4.96 10.89
C ALA A 71 -2.24 -4.50 12.00
N ARG A 72 -2.31 -3.22 12.27
CA ARG A 72 -3.29 -2.63 13.19
C ARG A 72 -4.73 -2.87 12.74
N GLY A 73 -4.99 -2.93 11.43
CA GLY A 73 -6.32 -3.21 10.88
C GLY A 73 -6.78 -4.64 11.11
N PHE A 74 -5.93 -5.64 10.88
CA PHE A 74 -6.28 -7.07 11.10
C PHE A 74 -6.04 -7.55 12.54
N GLY A 75 -5.27 -6.80 13.32
CA GLY A 75 -4.98 -7.11 14.71
C GLY A 75 -4.22 -8.43 14.89
N ARG A 76 -4.50 -9.17 15.97
CA ARG A 76 -3.76 -10.40 16.32
C ARG A 76 -4.12 -11.63 15.49
N LYS A 77 -5.16 -11.57 14.66
CA LYS A 77 -5.70 -12.73 13.95
C LYS A 77 -5.35 -12.77 12.46
N GLY A 78 -4.72 -11.72 11.95
CA GLY A 78 -4.33 -11.65 10.55
C GLY A 78 -2.85 -11.88 10.32
N THR A 79 -2.48 -11.95 9.06
CA THR A 79 -1.11 -12.11 8.57
C THR A 79 -0.82 -11.12 7.46
N LEU A 80 0.43 -10.70 7.36
CA LEU A 80 0.94 -9.84 6.31
C LEU A 80 2.03 -10.58 5.53
N THR A 81 1.85 -10.73 4.24
CA THR A 81 2.93 -11.06 3.30
C THR A 81 3.38 -9.76 2.66
N SER A 82 4.63 -9.37 2.84
CA SER A 82 5.16 -8.10 2.34
C SER A 82 6.30 -8.36 1.36
N LEU A 83 6.18 -7.81 0.16
CA LEU A 83 7.16 -7.95 -0.92
C LEU A 83 8.09 -6.75 -0.90
N GLU A 84 9.40 -6.99 -0.82
CA GLU A 84 10.39 -5.93 -0.76
C GLU A 84 11.63 -6.29 -1.59
N LEU A 85 12.07 -5.36 -2.43
CA LEU A 85 13.23 -5.57 -3.29
C LEU A 85 14.53 -5.68 -2.48
N GLU A 86 14.68 -4.83 -1.47
CA GLU A 86 15.92 -4.64 -0.72
C GLU A 86 15.88 -5.38 0.63
N GLY A 87 16.70 -6.40 0.80
CA GLY A 87 16.77 -7.17 2.05
C GLY A 87 16.98 -6.31 3.30
N LYS A 88 17.84 -5.28 3.22
CA LYS A 88 18.07 -4.33 4.32
C LYS A 88 16.83 -3.53 4.72
N TYR A 89 15.93 -3.26 3.75
CA TYR A 89 14.65 -2.57 4.01
C TYR A 89 13.69 -3.52 4.72
N ALA A 90 13.57 -4.75 4.23
CA ALA A 90 12.78 -5.80 4.88
C ALA A 90 13.23 -6.07 6.32
N GLU A 91 14.54 -6.07 6.59
CA GLU A 91 15.09 -6.23 7.95
C GLU A 91 14.68 -5.06 8.87
N LEU A 92 14.76 -3.82 8.40
CA LEU A 92 14.31 -2.66 9.17
C LEU A 92 12.80 -2.73 9.42
N ALA A 93 12.01 -3.01 8.37
CA ALA A 93 10.58 -3.18 8.45
C ALA A 93 10.21 -4.25 9.49
N HIS A 94 10.88 -5.41 9.47
CA HIS A 94 10.64 -6.47 10.43
C HIS A 94 10.95 -6.04 11.89
N ARG A 95 12.06 -5.31 12.11
CA ARG A 95 12.35 -4.75 13.44
C ARG A 95 11.26 -3.80 13.91
N ASN A 96 10.76 -2.92 13.03
CA ASN A 96 9.71 -1.97 13.36
C ASN A 96 8.37 -2.65 13.61
N LEU A 97 7.98 -3.64 12.80
CA LEU A 97 6.78 -4.45 13.05
C LEU A 97 6.90 -5.26 14.36
N SER A 98 8.09 -5.76 14.68
CA SER A 98 8.33 -6.46 15.94
C SER A 98 8.15 -5.54 17.14
N LYS A 99 8.67 -4.30 17.11
CA LYS A 99 8.42 -3.28 18.13
C LYS A 99 6.94 -2.96 18.27
N ALA A 100 6.20 -2.95 17.15
CA ALA A 100 4.74 -2.76 17.13
C ALA A 100 3.96 -3.96 17.65
N GLY A 101 4.62 -5.10 17.93
CA GLY A 101 3.98 -6.32 18.41
C GLY A 101 3.44 -7.25 17.31
N PHE A 102 3.83 -7.04 16.05
CA PHE A 102 3.35 -7.80 14.88
C PHE A 102 4.44 -8.62 14.19
N GLY A 103 5.64 -8.74 14.75
CA GLY A 103 6.77 -9.43 14.12
C GLY A 103 6.49 -10.89 13.74
N GLN A 104 5.66 -11.61 14.49
CA GLN A 104 5.28 -13.00 14.21
C GLN A 104 4.20 -13.15 13.13
N GLN A 105 3.59 -12.04 12.73
CA GLN A 105 2.46 -12.03 11.78
C GLN A 105 2.88 -11.55 10.39
N VAL A 106 4.14 -11.19 10.21
CA VAL A 106 4.67 -10.73 8.93
C VAL A 106 5.69 -11.71 8.35
N THR A 107 5.55 -11.98 7.07
CA THR A 107 6.52 -12.72 6.24
C THR A 107 6.98 -11.82 5.11
N TYR A 108 8.29 -11.73 4.89
CA TYR A 108 8.85 -10.98 3.78
C TYR A 108 9.29 -11.92 2.66
N MET A 109 8.97 -11.54 1.42
CA MET A 109 9.56 -12.12 0.21
C MET A 109 10.48 -11.06 -0.40
N ILE A 110 11.78 -11.39 -0.47
CA ILE A 110 12.83 -10.46 -0.89
C ILE A 110 13.17 -10.71 -2.35
N GLY A 111 13.17 -9.65 -3.15
CA GLY A 111 13.48 -9.66 -4.58
C GLY A 111 12.44 -8.92 -5.42
N PRO A 112 12.50 -9.05 -6.76
CA PRO A 112 11.55 -8.41 -7.65
C PRO A 112 10.12 -8.83 -7.35
N ALA A 113 9.22 -7.86 -7.14
CA ALA A 113 7.86 -8.14 -6.69
C ALA A 113 7.08 -9.01 -7.69
N LEU A 114 7.30 -8.86 -9.00
CA LEU A 114 6.63 -9.70 -10.01
C LEU A 114 7.02 -11.18 -9.90
N GLU A 115 8.26 -11.49 -9.56
CA GLU A 115 8.71 -12.88 -9.33
C GLU A 115 8.02 -13.47 -8.09
N SER A 116 7.97 -12.70 -7.01
CA SER A 116 7.28 -13.10 -5.78
C SER A 116 5.78 -13.30 -6.01
N LEU A 117 5.14 -12.44 -6.79
CA LEU A 117 3.72 -12.56 -7.15
C LEU A 117 3.45 -13.82 -7.98
N GLU A 118 4.28 -14.12 -8.99
CA GLU A 118 4.14 -15.35 -9.78
C GLU A 118 4.38 -16.62 -8.92
N GLN A 119 5.31 -16.56 -7.96
CA GLN A 119 5.48 -17.65 -6.99
C GLN A 119 4.20 -17.86 -6.18
N LEU A 120 3.62 -16.79 -5.60
CA LEU A 120 2.37 -16.87 -4.83
C LEU A 120 1.21 -17.43 -5.67
N VAL A 121 1.13 -17.06 -6.95
CA VAL A 121 0.13 -17.61 -7.88
C VAL A 121 0.37 -19.10 -8.11
N SER A 122 1.62 -19.53 -8.30
CA SER A 122 1.97 -20.94 -8.48
C SER A 122 1.65 -21.80 -7.23
N GLU A 123 1.77 -21.19 -6.04
CA GLU A 123 1.43 -21.77 -4.75
C GLU A 123 -0.07 -21.72 -4.44
N LYS A 124 -0.89 -21.12 -5.33
CA LYS A 124 -2.34 -20.94 -5.16
C LYS A 124 -2.69 -20.19 -3.87
N ARG A 125 -1.86 -19.23 -3.49
CA ARG A 125 -2.16 -18.37 -2.35
C ARG A 125 -3.31 -17.43 -2.70
N GLU A 126 -4.11 -17.10 -1.71
CA GLU A 126 -5.21 -16.14 -1.84
C GLU A 126 -5.20 -15.14 -0.69
N PHE A 127 -5.62 -13.90 -0.97
CA PHE A 127 -5.61 -12.80 -0.02
C PHE A 127 -6.93 -12.05 0.01
N ASP A 128 -7.22 -11.45 1.17
CA ASP A 128 -8.42 -10.64 1.40
C ASP A 128 -8.18 -9.16 1.10
N PHE A 129 -6.92 -8.72 1.15
CA PHE A 129 -6.56 -7.32 1.01
C PHE A 129 -5.18 -7.17 0.38
N PHE A 130 -5.06 -6.20 -0.52
CA PHE A 130 -3.80 -5.88 -1.22
C PHE A 130 -3.49 -4.40 -1.05
N PHE A 131 -2.22 -4.09 -0.82
CA PHE A 131 -1.70 -2.73 -0.85
C PHE A 131 -0.54 -2.63 -1.83
N ILE A 132 -0.63 -1.71 -2.80
CA ILE A 132 0.35 -1.49 -3.86
C ILE A 132 0.99 -0.12 -3.65
N ASP A 133 2.26 -0.09 -3.27
CA ASP A 133 3.07 1.12 -3.17
C ASP A 133 4.54 0.81 -3.49
N ALA A 134 4.82 0.58 -4.76
CA ALA A 134 6.14 0.22 -5.27
C ALA A 134 6.47 1.04 -6.53
N ASP A 135 7.32 0.51 -7.41
CA ASP A 135 7.69 1.15 -8.66
C ASP A 135 6.48 1.32 -9.60
N LYS A 136 6.26 2.54 -10.04
CA LYS A 136 5.05 2.91 -10.78
C LYS A 136 4.98 2.30 -12.19
N ASP A 137 6.13 1.96 -12.77
CA ASP A 137 6.21 1.34 -14.09
C ASP A 137 5.51 -0.05 -14.14
N ASN A 138 5.36 -0.72 -12.97
CA ASN A 138 4.74 -2.04 -12.86
C ASN A 138 3.34 -2.06 -12.23
N TYR A 139 2.73 -0.91 -11.97
CA TYR A 139 1.42 -0.84 -11.27
C TYR A 139 0.32 -1.67 -11.94
N GLU A 140 0.23 -1.64 -13.26
CA GLU A 140 -0.76 -2.42 -14.01
C GLU A 140 -0.49 -3.93 -13.90
N ASN A 141 0.78 -4.34 -13.95
CA ASN A 141 1.18 -5.74 -13.74
C ASN A 141 0.85 -6.20 -12.31
N TYR A 142 1.09 -5.34 -11.30
CA TYR A 142 0.73 -5.62 -9.92
C TYR A 142 -0.78 -5.76 -9.74
N LEU A 143 -1.58 -4.89 -10.37
CA LEU A 143 -3.04 -4.99 -10.35
C LEU A 143 -3.52 -6.34 -10.88
N HIS A 144 -3.03 -6.76 -12.04
CA HIS A 144 -3.39 -8.03 -12.65
C HIS A 144 -3.01 -9.24 -11.77
N ALA A 145 -1.82 -9.21 -11.16
CA ALA A 145 -1.41 -10.26 -10.24
C ALA A 145 -2.27 -10.28 -8.96
N CYS A 146 -2.59 -9.11 -8.40
CA CYS A 146 -3.48 -9.01 -7.24
C CYS A 146 -4.87 -9.57 -7.53
N ILE A 147 -5.44 -9.28 -8.71
CA ILE A 147 -6.75 -9.85 -9.11
C ILE A 147 -6.70 -11.38 -9.18
N ARG A 148 -5.61 -11.97 -9.68
CA ARG A 148 -5.41 -13.44 -9.74
C ARG A 148 -5.28 -14.08 -8.36
N LEU A 149 -4.79 -13.33 -7.37
CA LEU A 149 -4.57 -13.78 -5.99
C LEU A 149 -5.73 -13.39 -5.05
N ALA A 150 -6.74 -12.68 -5.56
CA ALA A 150 -7.80 -12.13 -4.74
C ALA A 150 -8.89 -13.16 -4.44
N LYS A 151 -9.27 -13.27 -3.18
CA LYS A 151 -10.54 -13.91 -2.80
C LYS A 151 -11.72 -13.06 -3.32
N PRO A 152 -12.87 -13.67 -3.59
CA PRO A 152 -14.08 -12.91 -3.89
C PRO A 152 -14.37 -11.87 -2.80
N GLY A 153 -14.63 -10.62 -3.20
CA GLY A 153 -14.85 -9.51 -2.26
C GLY A 153 -13.59 -8.87 -1.67
N ALA A 154 -12.39 -9.34 -2.02
CA ALA A 154 -11.13 -8.74 -1.57
C ALA A 154 -11.01 -7.27 -1.98
N LEU A 155 -10.24 -6.50 -1.20
CA LEU A 155 -9.92 -5.12 -1.52
C LEU A 155 -8.51 -4.99 -2.10
N ILE A 156 -8.37 -4.20 -3.16
CA ILE A 156 -7.09 -3.80 -3.74
C ILE A 156 -6.97 -2.28 -3.61
N VAL A 157 -5.93 -1.83 -2.92
CA VAL A 157 -5.64 -0.41 -2.69
C VAL A 157 -4.28 -0.07 -3.31
N ALA A 158 -4.21 0.99 -4.12
CA ALA A 158 -2.94 1.47 -4.68
C ALA A 158 -2.74 2.94 -4.32
N ASP A 159 -1.53 3.31 -3.87
CA ASP A 159 -1.16 4.67 -3.46
C ASP A 159 -0.48 5.46 -4.59
N ASN A 160 -0.38 6.78 -4.41
CA ASN A 160 0.24 7.78 -5.30
C ASN A 160 -0.40 7.86 -6.70
N VAL A 161 -1.67 7.54 -6.81
CA VAL A 161 -2.38 7.49 -8.09
C VAL A 161 -2.69 8.87 -8.67
N LEU A 162 -2.50 9.96 -7.91
CA LEU A 162 -2.63 11.34 -8.39
C LEU A 162 -1.31 11.91 -8.94
N ALA A 163 -0.18 11.25 -8.70
CA ALA A 163 1.15 11.67 -9.18
C ALA A 163 1.44 13.16 -8.88
N GLY A 164 1.27 13.58 -7.61
CA GLY A 164 1.40 14.96 -7.18
C GLY A 164 0.30 15.89 -7.71
N GLY A 165 -0.85 15.34 -8.09
CA GLY A 165 -1.96 16.07 -8.71
C GLY A 165 -1.82 16.28 -10.23
N SER A 166 -0.71 15.83 -10.83
CA SER A 166 -0.42 16.07 -12.26
C SER A 166 -1.36 15.30 -13.20
N VAL A 167 -1.99 14.20 -12.75
CA VAL A 167 -2.97 13.46 -13.55
C VAL A 167 -4.22 14.28 -13.89
N ALA A 168 -4.59 15.23 -13.03
CA ALA A 168 -5.78 16.08 -13.15
C ALA A 168 -5.51 17.47 -13.71
N ALA A 169 -4.26 17.82 -14.00
CA ALA A 169 -3.89 19.17 -14.40
C ALA A 169 -3.60 19.23 -15.91
N ASP A 170 -4.40 20.04 -16.63
CA ASP A 170 -4.23 20.22 -18.09
C ASP A 170 -2.96 21.01 -18.45
N ASN A 171 -2.46 21.85 -17.52
CA ASN A 171 -1.34 22.77 -17.76
C ASN A 171 -0.13 22.55 -16.82
N ALA A 172 -0.12 21.51 -15.99
CA ALA A 172 1.05 21.19 -15.18
C ALA A 172 2.12 20.51 -16.03
N MET A 173 3.39 20.78 -15.75
CA MET A 173 4.47 20.00 -16.35
C MET A 173 4.27 18.53 -15.93
N PRO A 174 4.12 17.60 -16.88
CA PRO A 174 3.93 16.20 -16.55
C PRO A 174 5.15 15.69 -15.78
N THR A 175 4.92 15.00 -14.68
CA THR A 175 5.96 14.24 -13.99
C THR A 175 6.27 12.98 -14.80
N ARG A 176 7.38 12.29 -14.49
CA ARG A 176 7.72 10.99 -15.10
C ARG A 176 6.55 10.01 -15.04
N TYR A 177 5.74 10.07 -13.99
CA TYR A 177 4.69 9.09 -13.73
C TYR A 177 3.27 9.53 -14.13
N THR A 178 3.08 10.77 -14.62
CA THR A 178 1.75 11.30 -14.95
C THR A 178 0.98 10.39 -15.91
N GLU A 179 1.59 10.05 -17.03
CA GLU A 179 0.92 9.22 -18.05
C GLU A 179 0.74 7.76 -17.58
N ILE A 180 1.68 7.24 -16.81
CA ILE A 180 1.59 5.89 -16.24
C ILE A 180 0.40 5.81 -15.28
N MET A 181 0.26 6.81 -14.40
CA MET A 181 -0.85 6.84 -13.45
C MET A 181 -2.20 7.13 -14.10
N ARG A 182 -2.26 7.95 -15.17
CA ARG A 182 -3.49 8.10 -15.95
C ARG A 182 -3.96 6.76 -16.53
N LYS A 183 -3.06 6.02 -17.19
CA LYS A 183 -3.37 4.69 -17.74
C LYS A 183 -3.79 3.72 -16.66
N PHE A 184 -3.07 3.67 -15.55
CA PHE A 184 -3.41 2.83 -14.41
C PHE A 184 -4.80 3.16 -13.86
N ASN A 185 -5.11 4.44 -13.65
CA ASN A 185 -6.41 4.89 -13.15
C ASN A 185 -7.55 4.51 -14.12
N GLU A 186 -7.34 4.65 -15.43
CA GLU A 186 -8.30 4.21 -16.44
C GLU A 186 -8.49 2.69 -16.44
N ALA A 187 -7.39 1.92 -16.31
CA ALA A 187 -7.45 0.47 -16.22
C ALA A 187 -8.23 0.01 -14.98
N VAL A 188 -7.99 0.63 -13.81
CA VAL A 188 -8.72 0.35 -12.58
C VAL A 188 -10.20 0.72 -12.70
N ALA A 189 -10.49 1.91 -13.20
CA ALA A 189 -11.88 2.43 -13.29
C ALA A 189 -12.76 1.61 -14.23
N ASN A 190 -12.18 1.06 -15.29
CA ASN A 190 -12.92 0.32 -16.33
C ASN A 190 -12.77 -1.21 -16.20
N HIS A 191 -12.11 -1.72 -15.16
CA HIS A 191 -11.85 -3.16 -15.01
C HIS A 191 -13.16 -3.91 -14.73
N PRO A 192 -13.53 -4.93 -15.54
CA PRO A 192 -14.83 -5.60 -15.41
C PRO A 192 -15.02 -6.34 -14.08
N GLN A 193 -13.93 -6.81 -13.46
CA GLN A 193 -13.95 -7.55 -12.19
C GLN A 193 -13.85 -6.65 -10.97
N LEU A 194 -13.73 -5.33 -11.13
CA LEU A 194 -13.54 -4.40 -10.02
C LEU A 194 -14.72 -3.42 -9.91
N GLU A 195 -15.01 -3.04 -8.68
CA GLU A 195 -15.78 -1.85 -8.34
C GLU A 195 -14.84 -0.89 -7.61
N SER A 196 -14.56 0.25 -8.22
CA SER A 196 -13.42 1.08 -7.85
C SER A 196 -13.80 2.53 -7.63
N GLN A 197 -13.08 3.17 -6.70
CA GLN A 197 -13.15 4.62 -6.49
C GLN A 197 -11.76 5.17 -6.16
N LEU A 198 -11.48 6.40 -6.60
CA LEU A 198 -10.31 7.16 -6.20
C LEU A 198 -10.66 8.03 -5.00
N ILE A 199 -9.87 7.91 -3.93
CA ILE A 199 -9.98 8.70 -2.71
C ILE A 199 -8.83 9.70 -2.66
N PRO A 200 -9.08 11.02 -2.70
CA PRO A 200 -8.04 12.05 -2.81
C PRO A 200 -7.44 12.41 -1.44
N ILE A 201 -6.92 11.41 -0.72
CA ILE A 201 -6.17 11.55 0.54
C ILE A 201 -4.70 11.25 0.23
N GLY A 202 -3.78 11.99 0.86
CA GLY A 202 -2.36 11.89 0.54
C GLY A 202 -2.08 12.30 -0.91
N ASP A 203 -1.42 11.42 -1.66
CA ASP A 203 -1.25 11.55 -3.12
C ASP A 203 -2.26 10.70 -3.91
N GLY A 204 -3.43 10.47 -3.31
CA GLY A 204 -4.55 9.71 -3.88
C GLY A 204 -4.38 8.20 -3.76
N LEU A 205 -5.47 7.54 -3.34
CA LEU A 205 -5.55 6.09 -3.32
C LEU A 205 -6.70 5.61 -4.22
N THR A 206 -6.45 4.61 -5.07
CA THR A 206 -7.56 3.82 -5.58
C THR A 206 -7.96 2.77 -4.55
N VAL A 207 -9.26 2.60 -4.35
CA VAL A 207 -9.83 1.52 -3.54
C VAL A 207 -10.77 0.73 -4.43
N SER A 208 -10.45 -0.53 -4.63
CA SER A 208 -11.16 -1.42 -5.53
C SER A 208 -11.64 -2.66 -4.79
N LYS A 209 -12.92 -3.02 -4.94
CA LYS A 209 -13.45 -4.29 -4.48
C LYS A 209 -13.50 -5.28 -5.65
N VAL A 210 -12.94 -6.46 -5.46
CA VAL A 210 -13.07 -7.55 -6.43
C VAL A 210 -14.50 -8.09 -6.38
N LYS A 211 -15.18 -8.11 -7.53
CA LYS A 211 -16.55 -8.62 -7.64
C LYS A 211 -16.61 -10.13 -7.42
N GLU A 212 -17.75 -10.59 -6.90
CA GLU A 212 -18.03 -12.01 -6.69
C GLU A 212 -18.29 -12.73 -8.00
#